data_e4be0214551e06588393236d3fba4c23
#
_entry.id   e4be0214551e06588393236d3fba4c23
#
_cell.length_a   1.000
_cell.length_b   1.000
_cell.length_c   1.000
_cell.angle_alpha   90.00
_cell.angle_beta   90.00
_cell.angle_gamma   90.00
#
_symmetry.space_group_name_H-M   'P 1'
#
loop_
_entity.id
_entity.type
_entity.pdbx_description
1 polymer ?
#
loop_
_entity_poly.entity_id
_entity_poly.type
_entity_poly.pdbx_seq_one_letter_code
_entity_poly.pdbx_strand_id
1 'polypeptide(L)'
;MLFRSYAYNKQPNVAYWNLFCLGQALLPLIGEQEQALTALESYKTVFPAELERRLGAKLGLSEAHPEGKALIEGILKLLAQDKVDFTIFWRTLSRWVASNAPVDDAVALALVRDLFIDRPAFDTWLLSYSELLTHSGRGLMANFMLKTNPKYVLRNHLGEEAIQKAKLKDFSGVNTLLGLLESPFNEQPGLEAYAGFPPDWASSIEISCSS
;
A
#
# COMPACT_ATOMS: atom_id res chain seq x y z
N MET A 1 -28.06 6.93 8.94
CA MET A 1 -27.20 7.15 7.78
C MET A 1 -25.77 6.94 8.27
N LEU A 2 -25.28 5.70 8.20
CA LEU A 2 -23.91 5.40 8.62
C LEU A 2 -22.95 6.07 7.63
N PHE A 3 -22.22 7.05 8.11
CA PHE A 3 -21.18 7.72 7.33
C PHE A 3 -20.10 6.70 6.92
N ARG A 4 -20.10 6.30 5.65
CA ARG A 4 -18.98 5.58 5.02
C ARG A 4 -17.75 6.49 4.84
N SER A 5 -17.50 7.39 5.79
CA SER A 5 -16.36 8.31 5.77
C SER A 5 -15.02 7.60 5.91
N TYR A 6 -15.02 6.38 6.49
CA TYR A 6 -13.83 5.56 6.69
C TYR A 6 -13.52 4.63 5.52
N ALA A 7 -14.28 4.67 4.41
CA ALA A 7 -13.91 3.92 3.22
C ALA A 7 -12.57 4.44 2.68
N TYR A 8 -11.64 3.53 2.39
CA TYR A 8 -10.28 3.84 1.96
C TYR A 8 -10.22 4.86 0.82
N ASN A 9 -11.07 4.68 -0.19
CA ASN A 9 -11.16 5.57 -1.35
C ASN A 9 -11.77 6.95 -1.04
N LYS A 10 -12.31 7.17 0.15
CA LYS A 10 -12.86 8.46 0.62
C LYS A 10 -11.87 9.25 1.47
N GLN A 11 -10.77 8.64 1.90
CA GLN A 11 -9.78 9.28 2.77
C GLN A 11 -9.24 10.62 2.23
N PRO A 12 -8.96 10.80 0.92
CA PRO A 12 -8.52 12.09 0.40
C PRO A 12 -9.53 13.22 0.65
N ASN A 13 -10.82 12.93 0.44
CA ASN A 13 -11.89 13.92 0.66
C ASN A 13 -12.07 14.22 2.14
N VAL A 14 -11.96 13.21 3.00
CA VAL A 14 -12.04 13.39 4.46
C VAL A 14 -10.84 14.18 4.98
N ALA A 15 -9.65 13.92 4.46
CA ALA A 15 -8.45 14.69 4.81
C ALA A 15 -8.60 16.17 4.40
N TYR A 16 -9.08 16.44 3.20
CA TYR A 16 -9.37 17.82 2.78
C TYR A 16 -10.40 18.51 3.67
N TRP A 17 -11.47 17.79 4.04
CA TRP A 17 -12.47 18.29 4.99
C TRP A 17 -11.86 18.62 6.36
N ASN A 18 -11.02 17.73 6.89
CA ASN A 18 -10.34 17.96 8.17
C ASN A 18 -9.42 19.17 8.11
N LEU A 19 -8.68 19.35 7.00
CA LEU A 19 -7.87 20.56 6.78
C LEU A 19 -8.71 21.83 6.70
N PHE A 20 -9.89 21.76 6.09
CA PHE A 20 -10.85 22.87 6.05
C PHE A 20 -11.31 23.23 7.47
N CYS A 21 -11.70 22.23 8.29
CA CYS A 21 -12.07 22.46 9.69
C CYS A 21 -10.92 23.06 10.51
N LEU A 22 -9.69 22.57 10.28
CA LEU A 22 -8.49 23.13 10.92
C LEU A 22 -8.28 24.59 10.51
N GLY A 23 -8.43 24.91 9.21
CA GLY A 23 -8.33 26.29 8.71
C GLY A 23 -9.35 27.22 9.38
N GLN A 24 -10.59 26.75 9.54
CA GLN A 24 -11.63 27.51 10.27
C GLN A 24 -11.25 27.74 11.74
N ALA A 25 -10.74 26.72 12.42
CA ALA A 25 -10.31 26.87 13.83
C ALA A 25 -9.14 27.84 14.01
N LEU A 26 -8.29 27.98 12.98
CA LEU A 26 -7.13 28.88 13.00
C LEU A 26 -7.44 30.30 12.51
N LEU A 27 -8.66 30.58 11.97
CA LEU A 27 -9.03 31.91 11.46
C LEU A 27 -8.72 33.07 12.44
N PRO A 28 -8.96 32.93 13.76
CA PRO A 28 -8.64 34.01 14.70
C PRO A 28 -7.12 34.36 14.75
N LEU A 29 -6.26 33.42 14.37
CA LEU A 29 -4.81 33.61 14.33
C LEU A 29 -4.33 34.06 12.95
N ILE A 30 -4.98 33.58 11.88
CA ILE A 30 -4.64 33.93 10.48
C ILE A 30 -5.14 35.35 10.15
N GLY A 31 -6.30 35.74 10.70
CA GLY A 31 -6.92 37.04 10.53
C GLY A 31 -7.79 37.17 9.26
N GLU A 32 -7.40 36.54 8.15
CA GLU A 32 -8.09 36.66 6.85
C GLU A 32 -8.47 35.30 6.29
N GLN A 33 -9.77 35.16 5.96
CA GLN A 33 -10.31 33.92 5.40
C GLN A 33 -9.68 33.54 4.05
N GLU A 34 -9.36 34.54 3.21
CA GLU A 34 -8.75 34.31 1.89
C GLU A 34 -7.38 33.62 1.99
N GLN A 35 -6.59 33.98 2.99
CA GLN A 35 -5.29 33.34 3.22
C GLN A 35 -5.45 31.85 3.61
N ALA A 36 -6.44 31.54 4.45
CA ALA A 36 -6.73 30.16 4.81
C ALA A 36 -7.22 29.34 3.61
N LEU A 37 -8.09 29.90 2.75
CA LEU A 37 -8.56 29.23 1.55
C LEU A 37 -7.43 29.01 0.54
N THR A 38 -6.55 30.00 0.33
CA THR A 38 -5.39 29.88 -0.55
C THR A 38 -4.44 28.77 -0.10
N ALA A 39 -4.20 28.66 1.20
CA ALA A 39 -3.39 27.56 1.76
C ALA A 39 -4.01 26.19 1.47
N LEU A 40 -5.35 26.06 1.57
CA LEU A 40 -6.07 24.82 1.29
C LEU A 40 -6.04 24.39 -0.19
N GLU A 41 -6.00 25.37 -1.12
CA GLU A 41 -5.97 25.06 -2.55
C GLU A 41 -4.71 24.25 -2.94
N SER A 42 -3.60 24.42 -2.21
CA SER A 42 -2.38 23.64 -2.45
C SER A 42 -2.60 22.12 -2.31
N TYR A 43 -3.52 21.69 -1.45
CA TYR A 43 -3.86 20.27 -1.30
C TYR A 43 -4.37 19.63 -2.60
N LYS A 44 -5.15 20.37 -3.38
CA LYS A 44 -5.77 19.85 -4.62
C LYS A 44 -4.73 19.54 -5.71
N THR A 45 -3.59 20.20 -5.68
CA THR A 45 -2.49 19.96 -6.63
C THR A 45 -1.44 19.03 -6.09
N VAL A 46 -1.05 19.20 -4.82
CA VAL A 46 0.02 18.42 -4.19
C VAL A 46 -0.40 16.97 -3.94
N PHE A 47 -1.63 16.75 -3.44
CA PHE A 47 -2.07 15.40 -3.10
C PHE A 47 -2.11 14.45 -4.31
N PRO A 48 -2.74 14.78 -5.46
CA PRO A 48 -2.75 13.90 -6.62
C PRO A 48 -1.34 13.61 -7.17
N ALA A 49 -0.49 14.62 -7.25
CA ALA A 49 0.88 14.47 -7.73
C ALA A 49 1.71 13.54 -6.81
N GLU A 50 1.59 13.73 -5.50
CA GLU A 50 2.30 12.88 -4.54
C GLU A 50 1.75 11.45 -4.51
N LEU A 51 0.43 11.27 -4.66
CA LEU A 51 -0.18 9.94 -4.78
C LEU A 51 0.35 9.20 -6.02
N GLU A 52 0.39 9.87 -7.18
CA GLU A 52 0.92 9.29 -8.41
C GLU A 52 2.41 8.92 -8.25
N ARG A 53 3.22 9.80 -7.70
CA ARG A 53 4.63 9.55 -7.41
C ARG A 53 4.82 8.34 -6.48
N ARG A 54 4.04 8.24 -5.40
CA ARG A 54 4.12 7.11 -4.45
C ARG A 54 3.66 5.79 -5.05
N LEU A 55 2.64 5.82 -5.88
CA LEU A 55 2.19 4.62 -6.60
C LEU A 55 3.21 4.20 -7.66
N GLY A 56 3.81 5.17 -8.38
CA GLY A 56 4.92 4.91 -9.30
C GLY A 56 6.12 4.26 -8.60
N ALA A 57 6.46 4.74 -7.41
CA ALA A 57 7.53 4.17 -6.59
C ALA A 57 7.29 2.68 -6.26
N LYS A 58 6.05 2.24 -6.12
CA LYS A 58 5.72 0.82 -5.92
C LYS A 58 6.05 -0.04 -7.14
N LEU A 59 6.01 0.53 -8.33
CA LEU A 59 6.46 -0.09 -9.59
C LEU A 59 7.98 0.05 -9.84
N GLY A 60 8.69 0.72 -8.95
CA GLY A 60 10.13 0.97 -9.09
C GLY A 60 10.49 2.28 -9.80
N LEU A 61 9.52 3.14 -10.07
CA LEU A 61 9.74 4.44 -10.71
C LEU A 61 10.16 5.48 -9.66
N SER A 62 11.33 6.08 -9.84
CA SER A 62 11.82 7.16 -8.96
C SER A 62 11.19 8.52 -9.30
N GLU A 63 10.75 8.68 -10.54
CA GLU A 63 10.16 9.90 -11.08
C GLU A 63 8.88 9.60 -11.86
N ALA A 64 8.14 10.64 -12.24
CA ALA A 64 6.98 10.50 -13.10
C ALA A 64 7.40 9.93 -14.46
N HIS A 65 6.69 8.89 -14.90
CA HIS A 65 6.94 8.22 -16.18
C HIS A 65 5.66 8.27 -17.03
N PRO A 66 5.75 8.57 -18.32
CA PRO A 66 4.57 8.70 -19.20
C PRO A 66 3.65 7.47 -19.15
N GLU A 67 4.22 6.27 -19.14
CA GLU A 67 3.48 5.01 -19.09
C GLU A 67 3.13 4.58 -17.65
N GLY A 68 3.77 5.18 -16.65
CA GLY A 68 3.63 4.80 -15.24
C GLY A 68 2.19 4.93 -14.75
N LYS A 69 1.49 5.99 -15.15
CA LYS A 69 0.10 6.23 -14.77
C LYS A 69 -0.84 5.13 -15.28
N ALA A 70 -0.72 4.77 -16.55
CA ALA A 70 -1.54 3.72 -17.15
C ALA A 70 -1.26 2.35 -16.51
N LEU A 71 0.00 2.03 -16.20
CA LEU A 71 0.39 0.81 -15.49
C LEU A 71 -0.18 0.77 -14.07
N ILE A 72 -0.13 1.90 -13.35
CA ILE A 72 -0.71 2.01 -11.99
C ILE A 72 -2.23 1.81 -12.04
N GLU A 73 -2.93 2.52 -12.91
CA GLU A 73 -4.39 2.41 -13.06
C GLU A 73 -4.81 0.99 -13.45
N GLY A 74 -4.08 0.38 -14.39
CA GLY A 74 -4.33 -1.00 -14.84
C GLY A 74 -4.18 -2.00 -13.71
N ILE A 75 -3.06 -1.98 -12.98
CA ILE A 75 -2.85 -2.95 -11.90
C ILE A 75 -3.80 -2.72 -10.71
N LEU A 76 -4.09 -1.49 -10.34
CA LEU A 76 -5.05 -1.21 -9.27
C LEU A 76 -6.45 -1.73 -9.60
N LYS A 77 -6.86 -1.65 -10.88
CA LYS A 77 -8.12 -2.23 -11.34
C LYS A 77 -8.14 -3.74 -11.20
N LEU A 78 -7.08 -4.43 -11.64
CA LEU A 78 -6.95 -5.89 -11.52
C LEU A 78 -6.95 -6.35 -10.06
N LEU A 79 -6.17 -5.67 -9.20
CA LEU A 79 -6.13 -5.96 -7.76
C LEU A 79 -7.52 -5.84 -7.11
N ALA A 80 -8.29 -4.83 -7.50
CA ALA A 80 -9.64 -4.61 -6.98
C ALA A 80 -10.64 -5.66 -7.51
N GLN A 81 -10.56 -6.00 -8.79
CA GLN A 81 -11.42 -6.97 -9.46
C GLN A 81 -11.29 -8.34 -8.81
N ASP A 82 -10.08 -8.82 -8.63
CA ASP A 82 -9.77 -10.16 -8.13
C ASP A 82 -9.61 -10.20 -6.60
N LYS A 83 -9.79 -9.05 -5.92
CA LYS A 83 -9.62 -8.89 -4.46
C LYS A 83 -8.25 -9.37 -3.97
N VAL A 84 -7.22 -9.11 -4.75
CA VAL A 84 -5.85 -9.49 -4.43
C VAL A 84 -5.35 -8.70 -3.22
N ASP A 85 -4.65 -9.39 -2.30
CA ASP A 85 -4.04 -8.71 -1.15
C ASP A 85 -2.98 -7.70 -1.61
N PHE A 86 -3.22 -6.44 -1.30
CA PHE A 86 -2.43 -5.31 -1.77
C PHE A 86 -0.96 -5.39 -1.32
N THR A 87 -0.71 -5.72 -0.07
CA THR A 87 0.65 -5.78 0.48
C THR A 87 1.42 -6.97 -0.08
N ILE A 88 0.78 -8.14 -0.11
CA ILE A 88 1.39 -9.37 -0.62
C ILE A 88 1.74 -9.19 -2.10
N PHE A 89 0.83 -8.64 -2.91
CA PHE A 89 1.09 -8.40 -4.33
C PHE A 89 2.34 -7.53 -4.53
N TRP A 90 2.40 -6.34 -3.93
CA TRP A 90 3.52 -5.42 -4.15
C TRP A 90 4.85 -6.01 -3.68
N ARG A 91 4.86 -6.70 -2.55
CA ARG A 91 6.08 -7.37 -2.06
C ARG A 91 6.50 -8.51 -2.97
N THR A 92 5.56 -9.34 -3.42
CA THR A 92 5.84 -10.48 -4.31
C THR A 92 6.34 -10.00 -5.68
N LEU A 93 5.71 -8.97 -6.25
CA LEU A 93 6.19 -8.33 -7.48
C LEU A 93 7.62 -7.79 -7.32
N SER A 94 7.91 -7.11 -6.20
CA SER A 94 9.25 -6.60 -5.91
C SER A 94 10.30 -7.71 -5.85
N ARG A 95 9.96 -8.84 -5.25
CA ARG A 95 10.84 -10.02 -5.17
C ARG A 95 11.04 -10.66 -6.53
N TRP A 96 9.98 -10.75 -7.35
CA TRP A 96 10.10 -11.24 -8.72
C TRP A 96 11.01 -10.33 -9.57
N VAL A 97 10.86 -9.02 -9.46
CA VAL A 97 11.77 -8.08 -10.14
C VAL A 97 13.21 -8.28 -9.65
N ALA A 98 13.42 -8.47 -8.34
CA ALA A 98 14.73 -8.67 -7.74
C ALA A 98 15.39 -10.01 -8.08
N SER A 99 14.61 -11.06 -8.37
CA SER A 99 15.15 -12.36 -8.80
C SER A 99 15.86 -12.31 -10.13
N ASN A 100 15.63 -11.26 -10.90
CA ASN A 100 16.13 -11.09 -12.27
C ASN A 100 15.75 -12.24 -13.23
N ALA A 101 14.72 -13.02 -12.86
CA ALA A 101 14.20 -14.09 -13.68
C ALA A 101 13.62 -13.53 -15.00
N PRO A 102 13.75 -14.23 -16.12
CA PRO A 102 13.09 -13.87 -17.37
C PRO A 102 11.57 -13.74 -17.20
N VAL A 103 10.94 -12.92 -18.04
CA VAL A 103 9.49 -12.70 -17.98
C VAL A 103 8.70 -13.96 -18.35
N ASP A 104 9.28 -14.81 -19.19
CA ASP A 104 8.75 -16.11 -19.62
C ASP A 104 9.10 -17.28 -18.65
N ASP A 105 9.85 -17.02 -17.57
CA ASP A 105 10.07 -18.01 -16.53
C ASP A 105 8.77 -18.22 -15.72
N ALA A 106 7.99 -19.19 -16.16
CA ALA A 106 6.68 -19.50 -15.56
C ALA A 106 6.79 -19.87 -14.07
N VAL A 107 7.90 -20.46 -13.62
CA VAL A 107 8.08 -20.86 -12.21
C VAL A 107 8.34 -19.65 -11.34
N ALA A 108 9.24 -18.77 -11.77
CA ALA A 108 9.53 -17.54 -11.03
C ALA A 108 8.31 -16.58 -11.00
N LEU A 109 7.55 -16.56 -12.08
CA LEU A 109 6.36 -15.72 -12.22
C LEU A 109 5.15 -16.26 -11.46
N ALA A 110 5.06 -17.58 -11.25
CA ALA A 110 3.89 -18.22 -10.65
C ALA A 110 3.46 -17.57 -9.33
N LEU A 111 4.43 -17.20 -8.46
CA LEU A 111 4.14 -16.58 -7.16
C LEU A 111 3.36 -15.26 -7.26
N VAL A 112 3.54 -14.49 -8.34
CA VAL A 112 2.81 -13.23 -8.58
C VAL A 112 1.53 -13.51 -9.34
N ARG A 113 1.61 -14.32 -10.40
CA ARG A 113 0.52 -14.61 -11.32
C ARG A 113 -0.63 -15.37 -10.64
N ASP A 114 -0.29 -16.28 -9.72
CA ASP A 114 -1.28 -17.10 -9.00
C ASP A 114 -2.07 -16.31 -7.94
N LEU A 115 -1.71 -15.07 -7.69
CA LEU A 115 -2.54 -14.15 -6.90
C LEU A 115 -3.80 -13.70 -7.63
N PHE A 116 -3.86 -13.85 -8.97
CA PHE A 116 -4.96 -13.38 -9.81
C PHE A 116 -5.85 -14.53 -10.27
N ILE A 117 -7.16 -14.26 -10.29
CA ILE A 117 -8.17 -15.12 -10.89
C ILE A 117 -8.13 -14.93 -12.41
N ASP A 118 -8.13 -13.67 -12.87
CA ASP A 118 -8.00 -13.31 -14.29
C ASP A 118 -6.50 -13.22 -14.69
N ARG A 119 -5.87 -14.41 -14.77
CA ARG A 119 -4.47 -14.53 -15.16
C ARG A 119 -4.16 -13.95 -16.53
N PRO A 120 -5.00 -14.11 -17.59
CA PRO A 120 -4.75 -13.50 -18.88
C PRO A 120 -4.69 -11.97 -18.84
N ALA A 121 -5.55 -11.33 -18.05
CA ALA A 121 -5.51 -9.87 -17.89
C ALA A 121 -4.24 -9.42 -17.16
N PHE A 122 -3.79 -10.16 -16.14
CA PHE A 122 -2.51 -9.92 -15.50
C PHE A 122 -1.33 -10.10 -16.46
N ASP A 123 -1.32 -11.16 -17.28
CA ASP A 123 -0.27 -11.43 -18.27
C ASP A 123 -0.16 -10.26 -19.28
N THR A 124 -1.29 -9.72 -19.72
CA THR A 124 -1.32 -8.55 -20.61
C THR A 124 -0.71 -7.31 -19.95
N TRP A 125 -1.06 -7.04 -18.71
CA TRP A 125 -0.47 -5.95 -17.93
C TRP A 125 1.03 -6.15 -17.72
N LEU A 126 1.44 -7.38 -17.44
CA LEU A 126 2.83 -7.73 -17.18
C LEU A 126 3.71 -7.50 -18.41
N LEU A 127 3.22 -7.76 -19.62
CA LEU A 127 3.95 -7.46 -20.86
C LEU A 127 4.33 -5.98 -20.93
N SER A 128 3.37 -5.07 -20.72
CA SER A 128 3.65 -3.63 -20.71
C SER A 128 4.59 -3.22 -19.57
N TYR A 129 4.46 -3.83 -18.39
CA TYR A 129 5.36 -3.57 -17.26
C TYR A 129 6.78 -4.09 -17.54
N SER A 130 6.94 -5.21 -18.26
CA SER A 130 8.24 -5.78 -18.60
C SER A 130 9.02 -4.92 -19.58
N GLU A 131 8.35 -4.24 -20.50
CA GLU A 131 8.97 -3.25 -21.38
C GLU A 131 9.60 -2.11 -20.57
N LEU A 132 8.87 -1.60 -19.57
CA LEU A 132 9.38 -0.59 -18.65
C LEU A 132 10.62 -1.07 -17.87
N LEU A 133 10.61 -2.30 -17.37
CA LEU A 133 11.75 -2.90 -16.65
C LEU A 133 13.02 -2.98 -17.51
N THR A 134 12.86 -3.27 -18.80
CA THR A 134 13.98 -3.38 -19.74
C THR A 134 14.65 -2.04 -19.96
N HIS A 135 13.88 -0.96 -20.07
CA HIS A 135 14.39 0.38 -20.36
C HIS A 135 14.99 1.09 -19.13
N SER A 136 14.51 0.78 -17.93
CA SER A 136 14.82 1.56 -16.72
C SER A 136 15.89 0.94 -15.80
N GLY A 137 16.46 -0.22 -16.15
CA GLY A 137 17.47 -0.88 -15.32
C GLY A 137 16.87 -1.68 -14.16
N ARG A 138 16.48 -2.93 -14.42
CA ARG A 138 15.75 -3.82 -13.51
C ARG A 138 16.34 -3.92 -12.09
N GLY A 139 17.66 -3.95 -11.96
CA GLY A 139 18.32 -4.08 -10.65
C GLY A 139 18.13 -2.84 -9.74
N LEU A 140 18.18 -1.65 -10.32
CA LEU A 140 17.93 -0.40 -9.58
C LEU A 140 16.48 -0.31 -9.16
N MET A 141 15.55 -0.63 -10.08
CA MET A 141 14.12 -0.68 -9.78
C MET A 141 13.81 -1.68 -8.66
N ALA A 142 14.38 -2.89 -8.71
CA ALA A 142 14.21 -3.91 -7.68
C ALA A 142 14.59 -3.43 -6.29
N ASN A 143 15.77 -2.84 -6.15
CA ASN A 143 16.24 -2.29 -4.88
C ASN A 143 15.33 -1.16 -4.36
N PHE A 144 14.84 -0.32 -5.25
CA PHE A 144 13.92 0.75 -4.90
C PHE A 144 12.55 0.21 -4.46
N MET A 145 12.00 -0.77 -5.20
CA MET A 145 10.75 -1.45 -4.88
C MET A 145 10.80 -2.14 -3.51
N LEU A 146 11.88 -2.85 -3.22
CA LEU A 146 12.05 -3.56 -1.93
C LEU A 146 12.08 -2.61 -0.72
N LYS A 147 12.54 -1.36 -0.93
CA LYS A 147 12.53 -0.30 0.09
C LYS A 147 11.21 0.48 0.14
N THR A 148 10.38 0.37 -0.90
CA THR A 148 9.09 1.07 -1.01
C THR A 148 7.92 0.17 -0.60
N ASN A 149 8.01 -1.14 -0.88
CA ASN A 149 6.96 -2.12 -0.66
C ASN A 149 7.28 -2.96 0.58
N PRO A 150 6.64 -2.68 1.73
CA PRO A 150 6.94 -3.38 2.97
C PRO A 150 6.57 -4.85 2.87
N LYS A 151 7.34 -5.71 3.56
CA LYS A 151 7.00 -7.11 3.78
C LYS A 151 5.98 -7.24 4.92
N TYR A 152 6.13 -6.44 5.96
CA TYR A 152 5.30 -6.47 7.15
C TYR A 152 4.45 -5.22 7.26
N VAL A 153 3.17 -5.40 7.58
CA VAL A 153 2.22 -4.34 7.92
C VAL A 153 1.38 -4.79 9.10
N LEU A 154 0.90 -3.85 9.90
CA LEU A 154 -0.04 -4.18 10.97
C LEU A 154 -1.38 -4.60 10.37
N ARG A 155 -1.66 -5.90 10.41
CA ARG A 155 -2.95 -6.47 10.01
C ARG A 155 -3.87 -6.58 11.23
N ASN A 156 -5.16 -6.41 11.01
CA ASN A 156 -6.14 -6.42 12.11
C ASN A 156 -6.08 -7.69 12.96
N HIS A 157 -5.95 -8.86 12.33
CA HIS A 157 -5.86 -10.13 13.06
C HIS A 157 -4.60 -10.22 13.92
N LEU A 158 -3.45 -9.71 13.44
CA LEU A 158 -2.22 -9.67 14.23
C LEU A 158 -2.35 -8.74 15.44
N GLY A 159 -3.02 -7.60 15.24
CA GLY A 159 -3.35 -6.68 16.33
C GLY A 159 -4.28 -7.33 17.36
N GLU A 160 -5.34 -8.02 16.89
CA GLU A 160 -6.28 -8.72 17.78
C GLU A 160 -5.60 -9.85 18.58
N GLU A 161 -4.78 -10.67 17.94
CA GLU A 161 -3.99 -11.71 18.64
C GLU A 161 -3.09 -11.11 19.73
N ALA A 162 -2.41 -10.00 19.42
CA ALA A 162 -1.55 -9.31 20.39
C ALA A 162 -2.38 -8.72 21.55
N ILE A 163 -3.56 -8.15 21.26
CA ILE A 163 -4.50 -7.63 22.29
C ILE A 163 -4.99 -8.76 23.20
N GLN A 164 -5.37 -9.90 22.64
CA GLN A 164 -5.85 -11.04 23.45
C GLN A 164 -4.77 -11.58 24.40
N LYS A 165 -3.51 -11.68 23.92
CA LYS A 165 -2.36 -12.02 24.79
C LYS A 165 -2.13 -10.95 25.87
N ALA A 166 -2.17 -9.69 25.51
CA ALA A 166 -1.95 -8.57 26.44
C ALA A 166 -3.01 -8.52 27.57
N LYS A 167 -4.28 -8.89 27.28
CA LYS A 167 -5.31 -9.06 28.31
C LYS A 167 -4.94 -10.09 29.38
N LEU A 168 -4.14 -11.09 29.00
CA LEU A 168 -3.56 -12.09 29.90
C LEU A 168 -2.20 -11.65 30.49
N LYS A 169 -1.83 -10.37 30.32
CA LYS A 169 -0.55 -9.78 30.72
C LYS A 169 0.69 -10.39 30.02
N ASP A 170 0.49 -11.04 28.86
CA ASP A 170 1.54 -11.46 27.94
C ASP A 170 1.69 -10.43 26.81
N PHE A 171 2.73 -9.61 26.90
CA PHE A 171 3.04 -8.57 25.92
C PHE A 171 4.00 -9.04 24.81
N SER A 172 4.32 -10.31 24.75
CA SER A 172 5.24 -10.87 23.74
C SER A 172 4.77 -10.56 22.31
N GLY A 173 3.46 -10.69 22.03
CA GLY A 173 2.88 -10.36 20.72
C GLY A 173 3.04 -8.89 20.34
N VAL A 174 2.84 -7.97 21.29
CA VAL A 174 3.03 -6.53 21.08
C VAL A 174 4.50 -6.23 20.76
N ASN A 175 5.43 -6.79 21.53
CA ASN A 175 6.87 -6.59 21.32
C ASN A 175 7.34 -7.15 19.96
N THR A 176 6.83 -8.32 19.56
CA THR A 176 7.13 -8.91 18.25
C THR A 176 6.62 -8.02 17.12
N LEU A 177 5.37 -7.56 17.19
CA LEU A 177 4.81 -6.66 16.18
C LEU A 177 5.56 -5.33 16.12
N LEU A 178 5.95 -4.78 17.25
CA LEU A 178 6.74 -3.55 17.30
C LEU A 178 8.06 -3.73 16.55
N GLY A 179 8.84 -4.77 16.89
CA GLY A 179 10.11 -5.04 16.20
C GLY A 179 9.96 -5.26 14.70
N LEU A 180 8.89 -5.96 14.26
CA LEU A 180 8.59 -6.15 12.84
C LEU A 180 8.30 -4.83 12.13
N LEU A 181 7.51 -3.95 12.77
CA LEU A 181 7.06 -2.69 12.18
C LEU A 181 8.11 -1.58 12.24
N GLU A 182 9.13 -1.69 13.10
CA GLU A 182 10.30 -0.81 13.09
C GLU A 182 11.21 -1.06 11.87
N SER A 183 11.17 -2.28 11.30
CA SER A 183 11.96 -2.65 10.13
C SER A 183 11.11 -3.39 9.08
N PRO A 184 10.02 -2.78 8.55
CA PRO A 184 8.98 -3.49 7.81
C PRO A 184 9.41 -3.96 6.42
N PHE A 185 10.54 -3.45 5.91
CA PHE A 185 11.08 -3.78 4.59
C PHE A 185 12.11 -4.91 4.63
N ASN A 186 12.63 -5.22 5.81
CA ASN A 186 13.69 -6.21 5.97
C ASN A 186 13.13 -7.64 5.93
N GLU A 187 13.97 -8.58 5.45
CA GLU A 187 13.70 -9.99 5.67
C GLU A 187 14.02 -10.30 7.13
N GLN A 188 13.09 -10.94 7.82
CA GLN A 188 13.23 -11.31 9.24
C GLN A 188 12.99 -12.83 9.34
N PRO A 189 14.05 -13.64 9.30
CA PRO A 189 13.93 -15.10 9.30
C PRO A 189 13.19 -15.64 10.53
N GLY A 190 12.27 -16.57 10.30
CA GLY A 190 11.44 -17.16 11.36
C GLY A 190 10.16 -16.38 11.66
N LEU A 191 9.93 -15.21 11.01
CA LEU A 191 8.75 -14.36 11.21
C LEU A 191 7.90 -14.23 9.95
N GLU A 192 8.07 -15.13 8.97
CA GLU A 192 7.39 -15.12 7.68
C GLU A 192 5.85 -15.19 7.82
N ALA A 193 5.37 -15.89 8.85
CA ALA A 193 3.94 -16.03 9.12
C ALA A 193 3.23 -14.67 9.30
N TYR A 194 3.93 -13.66 9.83
CA TYR A 194 3.38 -12.30 10.01
C TYR A 194 3.20 -11.54 8.69
N ALA A 195 3.78 -12.02 7.59
CA ALA A 195 3.63 -11.47 6.24
C ALA A 195 2.67 -12.28 5.36
N GLY A 196 2.10 -13.36 5.89
CA GLY A 196 1.18 -14.25 5.19
C GLY A 196 -0.21 -13.68 4.97
N PHE A 197 -1.05 -14.47 4.29
CA PHE A 197 -2.47 -14.17 4.16
C PHE A 197 -3.16 -14.18 5.52
N PRO A 198 -4.18 -13.31 5.72
CA PRO A 198 -4.99 -13.36 6.92
C PRO A 198 -5.73 -14.69 7.00
N PRO A 199 -5.92 -15.25 8.20
CA PRO A 199 -6.74 -16.44 8.40
C PRO A 199 -8.22 -16.13 8.12
N ASP A 200 -9.04 -17.15 7.85
CA ASP A 200 -10.46 -16.99 7.48
C ASP A 200 -11.25 -16.22 8.52
N TRP A 201 -10.96 -16.43 9.80
CA TRP A 201 -11.63 -15.74 10.90
C TRP A 201 -11.34 -14.22 10.95
N ALA A 202 -10.28 -13.75 10.30
CA ALA A 202 -9.95 -12.33 10.25
C ALA A 202 -11.04 -11.47 9.59
N SER A 203 -11.86 -12.08 8.73
CA SER A 203 -13.01 -11.43 8.07
C SER A 203 -14.14 -11.08 9.04
N SER A 204 -14.20 -11.71 10.20
CA SER A 204 -15.21 -11.50 11.23
C SER A 204 -14.81 -10.47 12.30
N ILE A 205 -13.61 -9.90 12.22
CA ILE A 205 -13.16 -8.89 13.18
C ILE A 205 -13.93 -7.58 12.97
N GLU A 206 -14.70 -7.21 13.97
CA GLU A 206 -15.32 -5.88 14.02
C GLU A 206 -14.36 -4.88 14.65
N ILE A 207 -13.91 -3.91 13.83
CA ILE A 207 -13.12 -2.79 14.33
C ILE A 207 -14.08 -1.71 14.78
N SER A 208 -14.22 -1.56 16.07
CA SER A 208 -14.99 -0.48 16.68
C SER A 208 -14.05 0.71 16.94
N CYS A 209 -14.38 1.86 16.34
CA CYS A 209 -13.76 3.15 16.68
C CYS A 209 -14.50 3.83 17.84
N SER A 210 -15.32 3.10 18.60
CA SER A 210 -16.01 3.62 19.75
C SER A 210 -15.09 3.52 20.97
N SER A 211 -14.50 4.60 21.34
CA SER A 211 -14.09 4.90 22.70
C SER A 211 -15.22 5.61 23.41
#